data_51d248f706f49aff6041eeeace891a97
#
_entry.id   51d248f706f49aff6041eeeace891a97
#
_cell.length_a   1.000
_cell.length_b   1.000
_cell.length_c   1.000
_cell.angle_alpha   90.00
_cell.angle_beta   90.00
_cell.angle_gamma   90.00
#
_symmetry.space_group_name_H-M   'P 1'
#
loop_
_entity.id
_entity.type
_entity.pdbx_description
1 polymer ?
#
loop_
_entity_poly.entity_id
_entity_poly.type
_entity_poly.pdbx_seq_one_letter_code
_entity_poly.pdbx_strand_id
1 'polypeptide(L)'
;SSDNLIDSDVTDIEGKYDLYPSTSGTYKVLFVKGSGKNIKASNAHGKFHGRFVEELEFTTSCETYENVDGILIDPAGIIYDSSTRSALSGATVRIFFNGSIVDNSWLDSGVGTNTEVTGSDGQYNFVLNGNASSGDYTLEVEPPSGYIFKSADIPVETSTYVPGLGAGEESIQTQSTAPTTSETTTYYLSFTFTIASVADETSNGVIHNHIPVDPIA
;
A
#
# COMPACT_ATOMS: atom_id res chain seq x y z
N SER A 1 -18.19 18.81 14.88
CA SER A 1 -18.36 19.58 13.65
C SER A 1 -18.44 18.59 12.51
N SER A 2 -19.43 18.73 11.65
CA SER A 2 -19.49 17.95 10.41
C SER A 2 -18.55 18.63 9.42
N ASP A 3 -17.43 17.98 9.09
CA ASP A 3 -16.57 18.45 8.03
C ASP A 3 -17.34 18.33 6.70
N ASN A 4 -17.40 19.43 5.95
CA ASN A 4 -18.07 19.46 4.65
C ASN A 4 -17.03 19.22 3.56
N LEU A 5 -17.37 18.39 2.57
CA LEU A 5 -16.57 18.28 1.37
C LEU A 5 -16.62 19.60 0.60
N ILE A 6 -15.45 20.17 0.34
CA ILE A 6 -15.30 21.45 -0.38
C ILE A 6 -14.95 21.21 -1.84
N ASP A 7 -14.05 20.27 -2.09
CA ASP A 7 -13.62 19.91 -3.44
C ASP A 7 -13.15 18.45 -3.46
N SER A 8 -13.06 17.84 -4.64
CA SER A 8 -12.57 16.48 -4.83
C SER A 8 -11.97 16.32 -6.21
N ASP A 9 -10.88 15.60 -6.27
CA ASP A 9 -10.25 15.22 -7.53
C ASP A 9 -9.92 13.72 -7.52
N VAL A 10 -9.61 13.18 -8.69
CA VAL A 10 -9.15 11.80 -8.87
C VAL A 10 -7.72 11.86 -9.37
N THR A 11 -6.82 11.21 -8.67
CA THR A 11 -5.42 11.16 -9.09
C THR A 11 -5.29 10.61 -10.51
N ASP A 12 -4.44 11.24 -11.31
CA ASP A 12 -4.07 10.77 -12.63
C ASP A 12 -3.14 9.54 -12.54
N ILE A 13 -2.64 9.08 -13.69
CA ILE A 13 -1.70 7.94 -13.76
C ILE A 13 -0.36 8.21 -13.06
N GLU A 14 -0.01 9.48 -12.87
CA GLU A 14 1.20 9.92 -12.17
C GLU A 14 0.94 10.18 -10.68
N GLY A 15 -0.30 9.95 -10.20
CA GLY A 15 -0.71 10.19 -8.83
C GLY A 15 -1.00 11.64 -8.49
N LYS A 16 -1.03 12.54 -9.47
CA LYS A 16 -1.29 13.97 -9.27
C LYS A 16 -2.78 14.26 -9.12
N TYR A 17 -3.09 15.22 -8.30
CA TYR A 17 -4.43 15.74 -8.09
C TYR A 17 -4.37 17.25 -7.84
N ASP A 18 -5.44 17.96 -8.17
CA ASP A 18 -5.58 19.39 -7.96
C ASP A 18 -6.86 19.69 -7.17
N LEU A 19 -6.73 20.43 -6.08
CA LEU A 19 -7.85 20.88 -5.27
C LEU A 19 -7.86 22.41 -5.19
N TYR A 20 -9.01 23.00 -5.40
CA TYR A 20 -9.19 24.46 -5.49
C TYR A 20 -10.14 24.98 -4.41
N PRO A 21 -9.69 25.12 -3.16
CA PRO A 21 -10.53 25.74 -2.13
C PRO A 21 -10.79 27.21 -2.46
N SER A 22 -12.06 27.62 -2.40
CA SER A 22 -12.49 28.96 -2.80
C SER A 22 -12.28 30.06 -1.74
N THR A 23 -11.88 29.68 -0.53
CA THR A 23 -11.68 30.61 0.59
C THR A 23 -10.43 30.25 1.36
N SER A 24 -9.84 31.21 2.07
CA SER A 24 -8.77 30.93 3.03
C SER A 24 -9.31 30.15 4.23
N GLY A 25 -8.52 29.31 4.84
CA GLY A 25 -8.89 28.51 5.99
C GLY A 25 -8.04 27.26 6.15
N THR A 26 -8.38 26.47 7.14
CA THR A 26 -7.74 25.18 7.41
C THR A 26 -8.54 24.06 6.72
N TYR A 27 -7.88 23.27 5.92
CA TYR A 27 -8.46 22.18 5.14
C TYR A 27 -7.81 20.85 5.49
N LYS A 28 -8.60 19.79 5.32
CA LYS A 28 -8.12 18.41 5.47
C LYS A 28 -8.17 17.73 4.12
N VAL A 29 -7.04 17.19 3.68
CA VAL A 29 -6.98 16.36 2.47
C VAL A 29 -7.19 14.91 2.87
N LEU A 30 -8.09 14.24 2.18
CA LEU A 30 -8.47 12.86 2.43
C LEU A 30 -8.26 12.05 1.14
N PHE A 31 -7.46 11.02 1.19
CA PHE A 31 -7.36 10.04 0.10
C PHE A 31 -8.35 8.89 0.30
N VAL A 32 -9.04 8.52 -0.78
CA VAL A 32 -10.06 7.48 -0.77
C VAL A 32 -9.79 6.52 -1.91
N LYS A 33 -9.62 5.24 -1.61
CA LYS A 33 -9.45 4.21 -2.64
C LYS A 33 -10.81 3.82 -3.26
N GLY A 34 -10.84 3.72 -4.60
CA GLY A 34 -12.02 3.26 -5.34
C GLY A 34 -13.15 4.27 -5.39
N SER A 35 -14.39 3.82 -5.51
CA SER A 35 -15.59 4.69 -5.70
C SER A 35 -15.96 5.59 -4.51
N GLY A 36 -15.09 5.76 -3.55
CA GLY A 36 -15.04 6.85 -2.59
C GLY A 36 -16.26 7.08 -1.71
N LYS A 37 -17.07 6.06 -1.45
CA LYS A 37 -18.34 6.27 -0.76
C LYS A 37 -18.27 6.53 0.74
N ASN A 38 -17.11 6.31 1.37
CA ASN A 38 -16.95 6.49 2.82
C ASN A 38 -15.73 7.34 3.13
N ILE A 39 -15.85 8.64 2.95
CA ILE A 39 -14.86 9.59 3.42
C ILE A 39 -14.90 9.59 4.95
N LYS A 40 -13.83 9.15 5.59
CA LYS A 40 -13.68 9.19 7.03
C LYS A 40 -12.62 10.20 7.41
N ALA A 41 -13.01 11.27 8.05
CA ALA A 41 -12.08 12.20 8.67
C ALA A 41 -11.32 11.47 9.80
N SER A 42 -10.00 11.56 9.80
CA SER A 42 -9.13 11.01 10.82
C SER A 42 -8.00 12.00 11.07
N ASN A 43 -7.56 12.14 12.31
CA ASN A 43 -6.48 13.05 12.71
C ASN A 43 -5.08 12.43 12.50
N ALA A 44 -4.96 11.43 11.68
CA ALA A 44 -3.70 10.75 11.47
C ALA A 44 -3.14 11.02 10.08
N HIS A 45 -1.85 11.25 10.02
CA HIS A 45 -1.10 11.55 8.80
C HIS A 45 -0.93 10.33 7.90
N GLY A 46 -0.76 10.58 6.62
CA GLY A 46 -0.23 9.66 5.62
C GLY A 46 -1.03 8.39 5.43
N LYS A 47 -2.29 8.43 4.95
CA LYS A 47 -3.09 7.22 4.95
C LYS A 47 -3.84 6.95 3.67
N PHE A 48 -3.64 5.75 3.21
CA PHE A 48 -4.45 5.09 2.20
C PHE A 48 -5.87 4.83 2.73
N HIS A 49 -6.86 4.77 1.88
CA HIS A 49 -8.27 4.46 2.19
C HIS A 49 -9.06 5.48 3.02
N GLY A 50 -9.12 6.69 2.53
CA GLY A 50 -10.03 7.69 3.08
C GLY A 50 -9.56 8.28 4.40
N ARG A 51 -8.27 8.48 4.51
CA ARG A 51 -7.68 9.08 5.67
C ARG A 51 -7.12 10.45 5.40
N PHE A 52 -7.18 11.23 6.46
CA PHE A 52 -6.54 12.51 6.57
C PHE A 52 -5.03 12.39 6.36
N VAL A 53 -4.50 13.15 5.46
CA VAL A 53 -3.08 13.18 5.14
C VAL A 53 -2.42 14.34 5.87
N GLU A 54 -3.00 15.53 5.75
CA GLU A 54 -2.45 16.73 6.34
C GLU A 54 -3.56 17.76 6.61
N GLU A 55 -3.34 18.62 7.59
CA GLU A 55 -4.12 19.81 7.80
C GLU A 55 -3.39 20.99 7.18
N LEU A 56 -3.93 21.51 6.08
CA LEU A 56 -3.35 22.58 5.30
C LEU A 56 -4.04 23.90 5.66
N GLU A 57 -3.27 24.92 6.00
CA GLU A 57 -3.77 26.26 6.23
C GLU A 57 -3.45 27.15 5.03
N PHE A 58 -4.49 27.57 4.32
CA PHE A 58 -4.37 28.51 3.21
C PHE A 58 -4.66 29.92 3.71
N THR A 59 -3.69 30.81 3.56
CA THR A 59 -3.81 32.22 3.98
C THR A 59 -4.31 33.12 2.88
N THR A 60 -4.20 32.71 1.62
CA THR A 60 -4.71 33.44 0.45
C THR A 60 -5.30 32.51 -0.58
N SER A 61 -6.17 33.03 -1.47
CA SER A 61 -6.86 32.25 -2.49
C SER A 61 -6.02 31.87 -3.71
N CYS A 62 -4.69 32.08 -3.68
CA CYS A 62 -3.80 31.86 -4.82
C CYS A 62 -2.48 31.16 -4.44
N GLU A 63 -2.40 30.51 -3.29
CA GLU A 63 -1.25 29.73 -2.91
C GLU A 63 -1.32 28.35 -3.58
N THR A 64 -0.22 27.93 -4.20
CA THR A 64 -0.02 26.55 -4.61
C THR A 64 0.74 25.86 -3.47
N TYR A 65 0.13 24.83 -2.92
CA TYR A 65 0.77 23.97 -1.94
C TYR A 65 1.14 22.67 -2.63
N GLU A 66 2.42 22.38 -2.71
CA GLU A 66 2.90 21.12 -3.22
C GLU A 66 3.11 20.19 -2.02
N ASN A 67 2.21 19.22 -1.88
CA ASN A 67 2.34 18.19 -0.85
C ASN A 67 3.04 16.98 -1.47
N VAL A 68 4.22 16.68 -0.98
CA VAL A 68 5.08 15.55 -1.38
C VAL A 68 5.04 14.42 -0.36
N ASP A 69 4.01 14.33 0.47
CA ASP A 69 3.90 13.23 1.42
C ASP A 69 3.72 11.88 0.73
N GLY A 70 4.79 11.13 0.66
CA GLY A 70 4.78 9.73 0.23
C GLY A 70 4.03 8.87 1.25
N ILE A 71 3.01 8.16 0.78
CA ILE A 71 2.36 7.12 1.58
C ILE A 71 3.20 5.86 1.46
N LEU A 72 3.80 5.44 2.57
CA LEU A 72 4.54 4.18 2.62
C LEU A 72 3.58 3.01 2.54
N ILE A 73 3.64 2.27 1.45
CA ILE A 73 2.97 0.97 1.28
C ILE A 73 4.07 -0.10 1.24
N ASP A 74 4.22 -0.85 2.34
CA ASP A 74 5.33 -1.76 2.53
C ASP A 74 4.93 -3.10 3.11
N PRO A 75 4.91 -4.17 2.36
CA PRO A 75 4.76 -4.32 0.91
C PRO A 75 3.30 -4.47 0.50
N ALA A 76 2.98 -4.24 -0.78
CA ALA A 76 1.65 -4.39 -1.34
C ALA A 76 1.62 -5.17 -2.66
N GLY A 77 0.50 -5.83 -2.93
CA GLY A 77 0.30 -6.58 -4.17
C GLY A 77 -1.06 -7.27 -4.25
N ILE A 78 -1.15 -8.25 -5.14
CA ILE A 78 -2.34 -9.07 -5.38
C ILE A 78 -1.97 -10.53 -5.22
N ILE A 79 -2.79 -11.30 -4.50
CA ILE A 79 -2.74 -12.76 -4.55
C ILE A 79 -3.58 -13.22 -5.74
N TYR A 80 -2.99 -14.04 -6.61
CA TYR A 80 -3.64 -14.45 -7.85
C TYR A 80 -3.41 -15.93 -8.19
N ASP A 81 -4.33 -16.48 -8.98
CA ASP A 81 -4.24 -17.83 -9.55
C ASP A 81 -3.14 -17.90 -10.61
N SER A 82 -2.14 -18.76 -10.42
CA SER A 82 -0.99 -18.89 -11.31
C SER A 82 -1.35 -19.29 -12.75
N SER A 83 -2.46 -20.01 -12.93
CA SER A 83 -2.91 -20.52 -14.22
C SER A 83 -3.81 -19.52 -14.96
N THR A 84 -4.86 -19.00 -14.28
CA THR A 84 -5.86 -18.11 -14.88
C THR A 84 -5.49 -16.63 -14.81
N ARG A 85 -4.54 -16.27 -13.93
CA ARG A 85 -4.14 -14.89 -13.62
C ARG A 85 -5.25 -14.05 -12.96
N SER A 86 -6.29 -14.69 -12.49
CA SER A 86 -7.37 -14.02 -11.79
C SER A 86 -6.99 -13.71 -10.34
N ALA A 87 -7.37 -12.54 -9.85
CA ALA A 87 -7.22 -12.18 -8.46
C ALA A 87 -8.05 -13.10 -7.55
N LEU A 88 -7.54 -13.42 -6.36
CA LEU A 88 -8.13 -14.38 -5.45
C LEU A 88 -8.52 -13.76 -4.11
N SER A 89 -9.77 -14.02 -3.71
CA SER A 89 -10.30 -13.69 -2.40
C SER A 89 -10.01 -14.80 -1.38
N GLY A 90 -9.85 -14.40 -0.11
CA GLY A 90 -9.75 -15.33 1.01
C GLY A 90 -8.35 -15.88 1.28
N ALA A 91 -7.33 -15.39 0.61
CA ALA A 91 -5.95 -15.63 1.03
C ALA A 91 -5.63 -14.80 2.28
N THR A 92 -4.89 -15.38 3.21
CA THR A 92 -4.38 -14.64 4.38
C THR A 92 -2.91 -14.31 4.18
N VAL A 93 -2.55 -13.05 4.29
CA VAL A 93 -1.16 -12.57 4.23
C VAL A 93 -0.77 -12.00 5.58
N ARG A 94 0.41 -12.37 6.08
CA ARG A 94 0.95 -11.87 7.36
C ARG A 94 2.33 -11.28 7.14
N ILE A 95 2.63 -10.21 7.88
CA ILE A 95 3.94 -9.56 7.85
C ILE A 95 4.72 -9.85 9.13
N PHE A 96 5.99 -10.21 8.98
CA PHE A 96 6.90 -10.52 10.06
C PHE A 96 8.14 -9.62 10.00
N PHE A 97 8.71 -9.35 11.17
CA PHE A 97 9.98 -8.67 11.34
C PHE A 97 10.92 -9.58 12.14
N ASN A 98 12.09 -9.88 11.59
CA ASN A 98 13.08 -10.77 12.22
C ASN A 98 12.46 -12.09 12.74
N GLY A 99 11.53 -12.67 11.99
CA GLY A 99 10.88 -13.95 12.32
C GLY A 99 9.75 -13.87 13.36
N SER A 100 9.39 -12.69 13.84
CA SER A 100 8.24 -12.46 14.71
C SER A 100 7.17 -11.66 13.97
N ILE A 101 5.89 -11.95 14.22
CA ILE A 101 4.81 -11.16 13.63
C ILE A 101 4.95 -9.69 14.03
N VAL A 102 4.78 -8.80 13.08
CA VAL A 102 4.90 -7.35 13.32
C VAL A 102 3.87 -6.89 14.35
N ASP A 103 4.30 -6.05 15.31
CA ASP A 103 3.38 -5.42 16.24
C ASP A 103 2.45 -4.46 15.51
N ASN A 104 1.15 -4.52 15.77
CA ASN A 104 0.18 -3.65 15.12
C ASN A 104 0.42 -2.15 15.40
N SER A 105 1.15 -1.79 16.45
CA SER A 105 1.56 -0.40 16.70
C SER A 105 2.57 0.14 15.67
N TRP A 106 3.22 -0.75 14.91
CA TRP A 106 4.12 -0.39 13.80
C TRP A 106 3.39 -0.18 12.47
N LEU A 107 2.11 -0.55 12.44
CA LEU A 107 1.27 -0.38 11.28
C LEU A 107 0.38 0.84 11.44
N ASP A 108 0.04 1.42 10.34
CA ASP A 108 -0.89 2.52 10.35
C ASP A 108 -2.30 2.04 10.72
N SER A 109 -2.78 2.48 11.89
CA SER A 109 -3.99 2.02 12.60
C SER A 109 -5.29 2.10 11.82
N GLY A 110 -5.29 2.41 10.56
CA GLY A 110 -6.53 2.49 9.81
C GLY A 110 -6.44 1.89 8.43
N VAL A 111 -5.34 1.26 8.12
CA VAL A 111 -5.15 0.60 6.83
C VAL A 111 -5.28 -0.90 6.98
N GLY A 112 -5.03 -1.45 8.15
CA GLY A 112 -5.10 -2.87 8.38
C GLY A 112 -4.38 -3.29 9.66
N THR A 113 -4.11 -4.55 9.76
CA THR A 113 -3.36 -5.17 10.84
C THR A 113 -2.17 -5.93 10.25
N ASN A 114 -1.36 -6.56 11.10
CA ASN A 114 -0.28 -7.45 10.67
C ASN A 114 -0.76 -8.71 9.91
N THR A 115 -2.06 -8.85 9.76
CA THR A 115 -2.72 -9.96 9.07
C THR A 115 -3.84 -9.41 8.19
N GLU A 116 -3.73 -9.61 6.89
CA GLU A 116 -4.69 -9.18 5.88
C GLU A 116 -5.36 -10.38 5.24
N VAL A 117 -6.67 -10.28 4.97
CA VAL A 117 -7.42 -11.27 4.20
C VAL A 117 -7.87 -10.62 2.90
N THR A 118 -7.46 -11.20 1.78
CA THR A 118 -7.75 -10.62 0.45
C THR A 118 -9.23 -10.59 0.13
N GLY A 119 -9.68 -9.47 -0.44
CA GLY A 119 -11.01 -9.30 -1.02
C GLY A 119 -11.11 -9.87 -2.44
N SER A 120 -12.20 -9.56 -3.14
CA SER A 120 -12.45 -10.00 -4.53
C SER A 120 -11.42 -9.47 -5.53
N ASP A 121 -10.71 -8.40 -5.19
CA ASP A 121 -9.62 -7.81 -5.96
C ASP A 121 -8.26 -8.46 -5.66
N GLY A 122 -8.21 -9.42 -4.73
CA GLY A 122 -7.01 -10.12 -4.31
C GLY A 122 -5.97 -9.28 -3.59
N GLN A 123 -6.26 -8.03 -3.29
CA GLN A 123 -5.27 -7.08 -2.77
C GLN A 123 -4.92 -7.36 -1.32
N TYR A 124 -3.63 -7.24 -1.02
CA TYR A 124 -3.07 -7.09 0.32
C TYR A 124 -2.18 -5.86 0.35
N ASN A 125 -2.12 -5.19 1.49
CA ASN A 125 -1.21 -4.08 1.71
C ASN A 125 -0.91 -3.92 3.19
N PHE A 126 0.35 -3.67 3.49
CA PHE A 126 0.78 -3.24 4.80
C PHE A 126 1.27 -1.79 4.70
N VAL A 127 1.07 -1.01 5.73
CA VAL A 127 1.57 0.36 5.80
C VAL A 127 2.34 0.49 7.10
N LEU A 128 3.65 0.43 7.00
CA LEU A 128 4.54 0.63 8.12
C LEU A 128 4.56 2.12 8.50
N ASN A 129 4.47 2.42 9.78
CA ASN A 129 4.55 3.79 10.28
C ASN A 129 5.94 4.11 10.85
N GLY A 130 6.16 5.33 11.28
CA GLY A 130 7.44 5.77 11.82
C GLY A 130 7.89 5.10 13.13
N ASN A 131 7.05 4.25 13.75
CA ASN A 131 7.43 3.44 14.91
C ASN A 131 8.05 2.09 14.51
N ALA A 132 7.90 1.70 13.23
CA ALA A 132 8.50 0.48 12.72
C ALA A 132 10.03 0.57 12.74
N SER A 133 10.69 -0.57 12.86
CA SER A 133 12.15 -0.64 12.82
C SER A 133 12.65 -0.91 11.40
N SER A 134 13.74 -0.28 11.00
CA SER A 134 14.45 -0.68 9.79
C SER A 134 15.04 -2.08 9.94
N GLY A 135 15.00 -2.87 8.87
CA GLY A 135 15.54 -4.23 8.87
C GLY A 135 14.76 -5.19 7.98
N ASP A 136 14.85 -6.48 8.31
CA ASP A 136 14.35 -7.54 7.46
C ASP A 136 12.90 -7.91 7.80
N TYR A 137 12.07 -7.78 6.79
CA TYR A 137 10.65 -8.14 6.81
C TYR A 137 10.39 -9.35 5.93
N THR A 138 9.42 -10.18 6.32
CA THR A 138 9.00 -11.32 5.50
C THR A 138 7.47 -11.40 5.45
N LEU A 139 6.98 -11.93 4.32
CA LEU A 139 5.58 -12.28 4.14
C LEU A 139 5.36 -13.78 4.30
N GLU A 140 4.30 -14.14 5.00
CA GLU A 140 3.72 -15.46 5.01
C GLU A 140 2.36 -15.42 4.32
N VAL A 141 2.11 -16.35 3.41
CA VAL A 141 0.85 -16.46 2.68
C VAL A 141 0.20 -17.79 2.98
N GLU A 142 -1.04 -17.74 3.47
CA GLU A 142 -1.93 -18.89 3.58
C GLU A 142 -2.93 -18.80 2.42
N PRO A 143 -2.88 -19.71 1.44
CA PRO A 143 -3.74 -19.62 0.26
C PRO A 143 -5.20 -19.91 0.60
N PRO A 144 -6.16 -19.47 -0.22
CA PRO A 144 -7.55 -19.84 -0.04
C PRO A 144 -7.75 -21.34 -0.30
N SER A 145 -8.90 -21.86 0.15
CA SER A 145 -9.26 -23.27 -0.09
C SER A 145 -9.23 -23.61 -1.59
N GLY A 146 -8.64 -24.75 -1.94
CA GLY A 146 -8.44 -25.18 -3.31
C GLY A 146 -7.13 -24.71 -3.96
N TYR A 147 -6.27 -24.06 -3.20
CA TYR A 147 -4.97 -23.59 -3.68
C TYR A 147 -3.83 -24.04 -2.77
N ILE A 148 -2.63 -24.09 -3.32
CA ILE A 148 -1.38 -24.35 -2.59
C ILE A 148 -0.41 -23.17 -2.76
N PHE A 149 0.39 -22.93 -1.74
CA PHE A 149 1.50 -21.99 -1.71
C PHE A 149 2.75 -22.72 -1.15
N LYS A 150 3.94 -22.57 -1.68
CA LYS A 150 4.37 -21.65 -2.75
C LYS A 150 4.03 -22.25 -4.12
N SER A 151 3.82 -21.35 -5.11
CA SER A 151 3.60 -21.81 -6.48
C SER A 151 4.81 -22.58 -7.01
N ALA A 152 4.54 -23.72 -7.65
CA ALA A 152 5.53 -24.47 -8.40
C ALA A 152 5.67 -23.97 -9.85
N ASP A 153 4.59 -23.41 -10.40
CA ASP A 153 4.54 -22.88 -11.76
C ASP A 153 5.28 -21.54 -11.89
N ILE A 154 5.24 -20.73 -10.83
CA ILE A 154 5.89 -19.42 -10.77
C ILE A 154 6.67 -19.35 -9.46
N PRO A 155 7.96 -19.74 -9.47
CA PRO A 155 8.75 -19.78 -8.26
C PRO A 155 9.05 -18.39 -7.70
N VAL A 156 9.12 -18.31 -6.37
CA VAL A 156 9.54 -17.09 -5.66
C VAL A 156 11.00 -16.77 -5.90
N GLU A 157 11.31 -15.47 -5.96
CA GLU A 157 12.69 -15.01 -5.90
C GLU A 157 13.30 -15.35 -4.52
N THR A 158 14.47 -15.96 -4.52
CA THR A 158 15.10 -16.45 -3.29
C THR A 158 15.94 -15.40 -2.57
N SER A 159 16.24 -14.29 -3.22
CA SER A 159 16.95 -13.16 -2.63
C SER A 159 16.01 -12.28 -1.81
N THR A 160 16.57 -11.55 -0.85
CA THR A 160 15.85 -10.46 -0.19
C THR A 160 15.82 -9.25 -1.12
N TYR A 161 14.65 -8.67 -1.31
CA TYR A 161 14.50 -7.45 -2.08
C TYR A 161 14.87 -6.23 -1.22
N VAL A 162 15.73 -5.39 -1.74
CA VAL A 162 16.17 -4.15 -1.08
C VAL A 162 15.75 -3.00 -1.97
N PRO A 163 14.65 -2.28 -1.66
CA PRO A 163 14.26 -1.09 -2.42
C PRO A 163 15.37 -0.03 -2.40
N GLY A 164 15.46 0.74 -3.48
CA GLY A 164 16.43 1.84 -3.57
C GLY A 164 16.27 2.86 -2.45
N LEU A 165 17.36 3.52 -2.08
CA LEU A 165 17.32 4.64 -1.15
C LEU A 165 16.83 5.89 -1.90
N GLY A 166 15.69 6.41 -1.51
CA GLY A 166 15.09 7.60 -2.11
C GLY A 166 13.64 7.76 -1.67
N ALA A 167 13.08 8.93 -1.86
CA ALA A 167 11.65 9.11 -1.68
C ALA A 167 10.90 8.31 -2.74
N GLY A 168 9.91 7.52 -2.33
CA GLY A 168 9.00 6.85 -3.22
C GLY A 168 8.91 5.33 -3.06
N GLU A 169 7.99 4.79 -3.82
CA GLU A 169 7.71 3.36 -3.88
C GLU A 169 8.42 2.74 -5.08
N GLU A 170 8.92 1.54 -4.90
CA GLU A 170 9.44 0.74 -6.00
C GLU A 170 8.42 -0.29 -6.45
N SER A 171 8.21 -0.38 -7.75
CA SER A 171 7.35 -1.40 -8.35
C SER A 171 8.16 -2.63 -8.70
N ILE A 172 7.81 -3.79 -8.12
CA ILE A 172 8.39 -5.08 -8.52
C ILE A 172 7.85 -5.48 -9.89
N GLN A 173 6.61 -5.13 -10.17
CA GLN A 173 5.96 -5.30 -11.47
C GLN A 173 5.38 -3.94 -11.92
N THR A 174 5.28 -3.75 -13.23
CA THR A 174 4.88 -2.46 -13.80
C THR A 174 3.36 -2.25 -13.87
N GLN A 175 2.56 -3.28 -13.64
CA GLN A 175 1.10 -3.24 -13.72
C GLN A 175 0.44 -3.25 -12.35
N SER A 176 -0.66 -2.54 -12.20
CA SER A 176 -1.47 -2.48 -10.98
C SER A 176 -2.44 -3.67 -10.80
N THR A 177 -2.43 -4.63 -11.71
CA THR A 177 -3.28 -5.83 -11.72
C THR A 177 -2.41 -7.09 -11.74
N ALA A 178 -2.99 -8.26 -11.46
CA ALA A 178 -2.29 -9.52 -11.61
C ALA A 178 -1.71 -9.65 -13.04
N PRO A 179 -0.45 -10.14 -13.19
CA PRO A 179 0.19 -10.21 -14.48
C PRO A 179 -0.51 -11.19 -15.41
N THR A 180 -0.56 -10.85 -16.70
CA THR A 180 -1.00 -11.78 -17.75
C THR A 180 0.11 -12.79 -18.07
N THR A 181 -0.20 -13.79 -18.89
CA THR A 181 0.78 -14.84 -19.27
C THR A 181 2.01 -14.31 -20.00
N SER A 182 1.97 -13.10 -20.54
CA SER A 182 3.06 -12.46 -21.27
C SER A 182 3.89 -11.48 -20.45
N GLU A 183 3.49 -11.22 -19.20
CA GLU A 183 4.12 -10.20 -18.34
C GLU A 183 5.02 -10.82 -17.29
N THR A 184 5.87 -9.99 -16.71
CA THR A 184 6.75 -10.36 -15.60
C THR A 184 5.93 -10.87 -14.41
N THR A 185 6.37 -12.00 -13.84
CA THR A 185 5.75 -12.65 -12.69
C THR A 185 6.65 -12.67 -11.46
N THR A 186 7.70 -11.85 -11.46
CA THR A 186 8.66 -11.73 -10.36
C THR A 186 7.97 -11.28 -9.08
N TYR A 187 8.22 -11.98 -7.97
CA TYR A 187 7.75 -11.60 -6.64
C TYR A 187 8.71 -12.05 -5.55
N TYR A 188 8.63 -11.38 -4.41
CA TYR A 188 9.48 -11.62 -3.26
C TYR A 188 8.66 -11.88 -2.00
N LEU A 189 9.23 -12.64 -1.08
CA LEU A 189 8.66 -12.84 0.26
C LEU A 189 9.56 -12.25 1.36
N SER A 190 10.73 -11.73 0.99
CA SER A 190 11.68 -11.14 1.92
C SER A 190 12.11 -9.76 1.43
N PHE A 191 12.15 -8.80 2.35
CA PHE A 191 12.44 -7.39 2.08
C PHE A 191 13.36 -6.83 3.16
N THR A 192 14.24 -5.92 2.80
CA THR A 192 14.95 -5.08 3.77
C THR A 192 14.47 -3.66 3.60
N PHE A 193 13.72 -3.14 4.58
CA PHE A 193 13.21 -1.77 4.56
C PHE A 193 14.05 -0.84 5.41
N THR A 194 14.21 0.37 4.92
CA THR A 194 14.71 1.51 5.68
C THR A 194 13.54 2.40 6.05
N ILE A 195 13.24 2.46 7.34
CA ILE A 195 12.17 3.33 7.87
C ILE A 195 12.83 4.63 8.31
N ALA A 196 12.50 5.72 7.66
CA ALA A 196 12.93 7.03 8.08
C ALA A 196 11.91 7.65 9.05
N SER A 197 12.34 8.65 9.79
CA SER A 197 11.39 9.49 10.51
C SER A 197 10.49 10.22 9.49
N VAL A 198 9.25 10.48 9.86
CA VAL A 198 8.26 11.19 9.02
C VAL A 198 8.76 12.51 8.44
N ALA A 199 9.87 13.05 8.98
CA ALA A 199 10.50 14.31 8.55
C ALA A 199 11.53 14.17 7.42
N ASP A 200 11.96 12.95 7.07
CA ASP A 200 13.14 12.78 6.21
C ASP A 200 12.87 12.29 4.80
N GLU A 201 11.61 11.96 4.44
CA GLU A 201 11.18 11.50 3.10
C GLU A 201 12.09 10.42 2.46
N THR A 202 12.80 9.64 3.28
CA THR A 202 13.79 8.65 2.82
C THR A 202 13.33 7.21 3.02
N SER A 203 12.10 7.02 3.45
CA SER A 203 11.51 5.69 3.55
C SER A 203 11.25 5.14 2.16
N ASN A 204 11.49 3.86 2.00
CA ASN A 204 11.25 3.15 0.75
C ASN A 204 10.16 2.10 0.92
N GLY A 205 9.27 2.01 -0.06
CA GLY A 205 8.17 1.08 -0.12
C GLY A 205 8.21 0.16 -1.33
N VAL A 206 7.37 -0.85 -1.32
CA VAL A 206 7.27 -1.82 -2.41
C VAL A 206 5.81 -2.03 -2.79
N ILE A 207 5.50 -1.78 -4.05
CA ILE A 207 4.18 -2.02 -4.64
C ILE A 207 4.25 -3.09 -5.75
N HIS A 208 3.09 -3.58 -6.13
CA HIS A 208 2.93 -4.56 -7.21
C HIS A 208 3.74 -5.85 -7.01
N ASN A 209 3.98 -6.24 -5.75
CA ASN A 209 4.54 -7.55 -5.43
C ASN A 209 3.43 -8.62 -5.52
N HIS A 210 3.01 -8.95 -6.74
CA HIS A 210 1.92 -9.87 -6.99
C HIS A 210 2.36 -11.31 -6.76
N ILE A 211 1.63 -12.04 -5.89
CA ILE A 211 2.02 -13.37 -5.41
C ILE A 211 1.09 -14.44 -5.99
N PRO A 212 1.62 -15.40 -6.78
CA PRO A 212 0.86 -16.50 -7.33
C PRO A 212 0.62 -17.60 -6.30
N VAL A 213 -0.51 -18.29 -6.44
CA VAL A 213 -0.82 -19.57 -5.79
C VAL A 213 -1.35 -20.55 -6.84
N ASP A 214 -1.06 -21.84 -6.68
CA ASP A 214 -1.41 -22.85 -7.67
C ASP A 214 -2.75 -23.51 -7.30
N PRO A 215 -3.68 -23.70 -8.27
CA PRO A 215 -4.88 -24.47 -8.02
C PRO A 215 -4.53 -25.95 -7.72
N ILE A 216 -5.22 -26.55 -6.76
CA ILE A 216 -5.15 -28.00 -6.51
C ILE A 216 -5.87 -28.72 -7.65
N ALA A 217 -5.18 -29.60 -8.35
CA ALA A 217 -5.72 -30.41 -9.44
C ALA A 217 -6.76 -31.44 -8.95
#